data_9095420adabc12cbd092499af01e2a2a
#
_entry.id   9095420adabc12cbd092499af01e2a2a
#
_cell.length_a   1.000
_cell.length_b   1.000
_cell.length_c   1.000
_cell.angle_alpha   90.00
_cell.angle_beta   90.00
_cell.angle_gamma   90.00
#
_symmetry.space_group_name_H-M   'P 1'
#
loop_
_entity.id
_entity.type
_entity.pdbx_description
1 polymer ?
#
loop_
_entity_poly.entity_id
_entity_poly.type
_entity_poly.pdbx_seq_one_letter_code
_entity_poly.pdbx_strand_id
1 'polypeptide(L)'
;GTEAVMSAIRAARGYTGKDKIIKFEGCYHGHSDGLLVKGGSGLLTNSIPNSAGVPKGYTDTTLLAKYNDENSVEELFNANKDEIACVIADTCAANMGVVPPKEGFLQFLRDITKKNNALLIFDEVITGFRLSIGGAQKYYNITPDLTTLGKIVGGGMPLAVYGGKREVMECVAPLGSVYQAGTLS
;
A
#
# COMPACT_ATOMS: atom_id res chain seq x y z
N GLY A 1 -10.65 -7.36 1.34
CA GLY A 1 -9.60 -6.35 1.06
C GLY A 1 -8.52 -6.31 2.12
N THR A 2 -8.86 -6.37 3.41
CA THR A 2 -7.86 -6.34 4.50
C THR A 2 -6.79 -7.42 4.34
N GLU A 3 -7.18 -8.67 4.09
CA GLU A 3 -6.23 -9.78 3.93
C GLU A 3 -5.38 -9.64 2.67
N ALA A 4 -5.96 -9.16 1.56
CA ALA A 4 -5.22 -8.90 0.33
C ALA A 4 -4.13 -7.84 0.55
N VAL A 5 -4.47 -6.73 1.20
CA VAL A 5 -3.51 -5.66 1.52
C VAL A 5 -2.44 -6.15 2.50
N MET A 6 -2.84 -6.85 3.57
CA MET A 6 -1.92 -7.44 4.54
C MET A 6 -0.90 -8.37 3.85
N SER A 7 -1.38 -9.21 2.93
CA SER A 7 -0.54 -10.17 2.20
C SER A 7 0.37 -9.47 1.20
N ALA A 8 -0.11 -8.45 0.49
CA ALA A 8 0.70 -7.65 -0.42
C ALA A 8 1.85 -6.92 0.30
N ILE A 9 1.58 -6.34 1.46
CA ILE A 9 2.61 -5.69 2.29
C ILE A 9 3.62 -6.72 2.80
N ARG A 10 3.16 -7.91 3.25
CA ARG A 10 4.05 -8.99 3.68
C ARG A 10 4.95 -9.45 2.53
N ALA A 11 4.41 -9.60 1.31
CA ALA A 11 5.20 -9.94 0.13
C ALA A 11 6.22 -8.86 -0.20
N ALA A 12 5.85 -7.58 -0.12
CA ALA A 12 6.75 -6.47 -0.34
C ALA A 12 7.92 -6.44 0.67
N ARG A 13 7.63 -6.64 1.96
CA ARG A 13 8.66 -6.75 2.99
C ARG A 13 9.56 -7.96 2.78
N GLY A 14 8.98 -9.12 2.47
CA GLY A 14 9.75 -10.35 2.22
C GLY A 14 10.66 -10.25 1.00
N TYR A 15 10.20 -9.59 -0.06
CA TYR A 15 10.98 -9.37 -1.26
C TYR A 15 12.12 -8.37 -1.07
N THR A 16 11.85 -7.25 -0.41
CA THR A 16 12.83 -6.16 -0.24
C THR A 16 13.77 -6.37 0.93
N GLY A 17 13.41 -7.21 1.91
CA GLY A 17 14.13 -7.34 3.19
C GLY A 17 14.03 -6.10 4.07
N LYS A 18 13.05 -5.23 3.84
CA LYS A 18 12.87 -3.96 4.55
C LYS A 18 11.56 -3.97 5.34
N ASP A 19 11.47 -3.20 6.43
CA ASP A 19 10.34 -3.27 7.36
C ASP A 19 9.32 -2.13 7.22
N LYS A 20 9.80 -0.91 6.91
CA LYS A 20 8.94 0.27 6.90
C LYS A 20 8.09 0.36 5.65
N ILE A 21 6.90 0.92 5.79
CA ILE A 21 5.99 1.23 4.68
C ILE A 21 5.54 2.68 4.75
N ILE A 22 5.25 3.27 3.60
CA ILE A 22 4.58 4.57 3.52
C ILE A 22 3.14 4.34 3.09
N LYS A 23 2.21 4.95 3.82
CA LYS A 23 0.80 5.14 3.42
C LYS A 23 0.43 6.61 3.53
N PHE A 24 -0.75 6.98 3.07
CA PHE A 24 -1.19 8.38 3.09
C PHE A 24 -2.23 8.65 4.16
N GLU A 25 -2.15 9.83 4.79
CA GLU A 25 -3.18 10.32 5.71
C GLU A 25 -4.54 10.34 5.04
N GLY A 26 -5.58 9.94 5.76
CA GLY A 26 -6.95 9.86 5.23
C GLY A 26 -7.24 8.66 4.35
N CYS A 27 -6.23 7.93 3.86
CA CYS A 27 -6.40 6.69 3.09
C CYS A 27 -6.64 5.50 4.01
N TYR A 28 -7.52 4.59 3.58
CA TYR A 28 -7.88 3.37 4.30
C TYR A 28 -7.51 2.13 3.49
N HIS A 29 -6.74 1.24 4.10
CA HIS A 29 -6.22 0.03 3.47
C HIS A 29 -6.56 -1.24 4.27
N GLY A 30 -7.76 -1.30 4.84
CA GLY A 30 -8.19 -2.39 5.71
C GLY A 30 -7.81 -2.16 7.18
N HIS A 31 -8.18 -3.13 8.03
CA HIS A 31 -8.07 -3.00 9.48
C HIS A 31 -6.99 -3.88 10.12
N SER A 32 -5.96 -4.23 9.38
CA SER A 32 -4.74 -4.80 9.95
C SER A 32 -4.08 -3.79 10.89
N ASP A 33 -3.65 -4.22 12.07
CA ASP A 33 -3.16 -3.37 13.15
C ASP A 33 -2.10 -2.35 12.69
N GLY A 34 -1.15 -2.79 11.88
CA GLY A 34 -0.09 -1.93 11.34
C GLY A 34 -0.57 -0.81 10.39
N LEU A 35 -1.84 -0.86 9.95
CA LEU A 35 -2.44 0.14 9.07
C LEU A 35 -3.40 1.09 9.79
N LEU A 36 -3.73 0.79 11.05
CA LEU A 36 -4.60 1.63 11.89
C LEU A 36 -3.76 2.70 12.59
N VAL A 37 -3.27 3.65 11.81
CA VAL A 37 -2.35 4.70 12.24
C VAL A 37 -2.90 6.09 11.92
N LYS A 38 -2.53 7.05 12.74
CA LYS A 38 -2.72 8.49 12.50
C LYS A 38 -1.41 9.24 12.66
N GLY A 39 -1.32 10.42 12.06
CA GLY A 39 -0.15 11.28 12.18
C GLY A 39 0.13 11.70 13.62
N GLY A 40 1.41 11.72 13.99
CA GLY A 40 1.90 12.41 15.18
C GLY A 40 1.99 13.92 14.95
N SER A 41 2.67 14.64 15.83
CA SER A 41 2.79 16.11 15.78
C SER A 41 3.70 16.67 14.68
N GLY A 42 4.29 15.81 13.82
CA GLY A 42 5.13 16.22 12.69
C GLY A 42 5.35 15.09 11.71
N LEU A 43 5.73 15.41 10.46
CA LEU A 43 5.92 14.46 9.37
C LEU A 43 6.95 13.36 9.68
N LEU A 44 7.97 13.67 10.45
CA LEU A 44 9.02 12.72 10.85
C LEU A 44 8.73 12.04 12.20
N THR A 45 7.58 12.33 12.81
CA THR A 45 7.17 11.73 14.08
C THR A 45 6.60 10.34 13.80
N ASN A 46 6.96 9.36 14.65
CA ASN A 46 6.40 8.02 14.57
C ASN A 46 4.87 8.05 14.56
N SER A 47 4.28 7.24 13.70
CA SER A 47 2.84 7.07 13.67
C SER A 47 2.33 6.54 15.00
N ILE A 48 1.15 7.02 15.41
CA ILE A 48 0.49 6.58 16.64
C ILE A 48 -0.74 5.74 16.29
N PRO A 49 -1.09 4.73 17.11
CA PRO A 49 -2.29 3.94 16.91
C PRO A 49 -3.55 4.81 16.80
N ASN A 50 -4.40 4.52 15.81
CA ASN A 50 -5.69 5.20 15.57
C ASN A 50 -6.89 4.41 16.09
N SER A 51 -6.64 3.31 16.81
CA SER A 51 -7.69 2.46 17.40
C SER A 51 -7.25 1.98 18.76
N ALA A 52 -8.20 1.90 19.70
CA ALA A 52 -8.02 1.15 20.94
C ALA A 52 -7.69 -0.32 20.58
N GLY A 53 -6.83 -0.94 21.37
CA GLY A 53 -6.42 -2.33 21.18
C GLY A 53 -5.24 -2.53 20.22
N VAL A 54 -4.78 -1.51 19.51
CA VAL A 54 -3.58 -1.58 18.66
C VAL A 54 -2.34 -1.18 19.47
N PRO A 55 -1.41 -2.11 19.73
CA PRO A 55 -0.16 -1.79 20.42
C PRO A 55 0.75 -0.88 19.55
N LYS A 56 1.49 0.01 20.20
CA LYS A 56 2.40 0.94 19.50
C LYS A 56 3.39 0.22 18.59
N GLY A 57 3.95 -0.91 19.00
CA GLY A 57 4.91 -1.68 18.21
C GLY A 57 4.38 -2.14 16.84
N TYR A 58 3.06 -2.23 16.65
CA TYR A 58 2.47 -2.56 15.33
C TYR A 58 2.49 -1.36 14.36
N THR A 59 2.56 -0.14 14.88
CA THR A 59 2.48 1.09 14.07
C THR A 59 3.83 1.73 13.80
N ASP A 60 4.88 1.34 14.53
CA ASP A 60 6.21 1.95 14.45
C ASP A 60 6.88 1.81 13.06
N THR A 61 6.48 0.82 12.27
CA THR A 61 6.97 0.58 10.91
C THR A 61 6.11 1.21 9.82
N THR A 62 5.05 1.94 10.16
CA THR A 62 4.16 2.59 9.21
C THR A 62 4.35 4.10 9.24
N LEU A 63 4.83 4.65 8.13
CA LEU A 63 5.07 6.07 7.95
C LEU A 63 3.88 6.71 7.23
N LEU A 64 3.54 7.94 7.59
CA LEU A 64 2.44 8.68 7.01
C LEU A 64 2.94 9.85 6.18
N ALA A 65 2.58 9.86 4.90
CA ALA A 65 2.74 10.99 3.99
C ALA A 65 1.40 11.71 3.78
N LYS A 66 1.45 12.93 3.26
CA LYS A 66 0.25 13.63 2.81
C LYS A 66 -0.05 13.26 1.37
N TYR A 67 -1.32 12.96 1.09
CA TYR A 67 -1.74 12.63 -0.27
C TYR A 67 -1.62 13.87 -1.18
N ASN A 68 -1.11 13.69 -2.40
CA ASN A 68 -0.82 14.78 -3.35
C ASN A 68 0.27 15.78 -2.90
N ASP A 69 1.16 15.38 -1.99
CA ASP A 69 2.30 16.15 -1.52
C ASP A 69 3.60 15.34 -1.71
N GLU A 70 4.29 15.59 -2.83
CA GLU A 70 5.53 14.90 -3.20
C GLU A 70 6.64 15.13 -2.17
N ASN A 71 6.74 16.36 -1.63
CA ASN A 71 7.76 16.69 -0.63
C ASN A 71 7.63 15.83 0.62
N SER A 72 6.39 15.57 1.08
CA SER A 72 6.17 14.72 2.26
C SER A 72 6.68 13.29 2.07
N VAL A 73 6.61 12.78 0.83
CA VAL A 73 7.13 11.44 0.50
C VAL A 73 8.64 11.45 0.41
N GLU A 74 9.24 12.47 -0.23
CA GLU A 74 10.69 12.63 -0.34
C GLU A 74 11.37 12.74 1.04
N GLU A 75 10.81 13.54 1.95
CA GLU A 75 11.30 13.67 3.32
C GLU A 75 11.34 12.34 4.06
N LEU A 76 10.29 11.51 3.89
CA LEU A 76 10.25 10.18 4.50
C LEU A 76 11.31 9.24 3.94
N PHE A 77 11.53 9.23 2.61
CA PHE A 77 12.59 8.44 2.00
C PHE A 77 13.98 8.91 2.44
N ASN A 78 14.20 10.21 2.54
CA ASN A 78 15.47 10.78 2.97
C ASN A 78 15.78 10.47 4.44
N ALA A 79 14.77 10.48 5.31
CA ALA A 79 14.90 10.18 6.73
C ALA A 79 15.03 8.68 7.04
N ASN A 80 14.59 7.80 6.11
CA ASN A 80 14.54 6.35 6.30
C ASN A 80 15.23 5.63 5.13
N LYS A 81 16.49 6.00 4.85
CA LYS A 81 17.27 5.44 3.75
C LYS A 81 17.36 3.92 3.87
N ASP A 82 17.04 3.24 2.76
CA ASP A 82 17.10 1.78 2.63
C ASP A 82 16.21 0.97 3.61
N GLU A 83 15.28 1.62 4.32
CA GLU A 83 14.40 0.95 5.27
C GLU A 83 12.95 0.78 4.76
N ILE A 84 12.57 1.47 3.67
CA ILE A 84 11.20 1.47 3.16
C ILE A 84 11.01 0.35 2.15
N ALA A 85 10.15 -0.62 2.50
CA ALA A 85 9.78 -1.76 1.65
C ALA A 85 8.84 -1.35 0.51
N CYS A 86 7.84 -0.53 0.81
CA CYS A 86 6.86 -0.11 -0.19
C CYS A 86 6.17 1.21 0.17
N VAL A 87 5.59 1.81 -0.86
CA VAL A 87 4.55 2.83 -0.77
C VAL A 87 3.23 2.18 -1.19
N ILE A 88 2.21 2.24 -0.33
CA ILE A 88 0.85 1.84 -0.68
C ILE A 88 0.01 3.09 -0.91
N ALA A 89 -0.65 3.17 -2.05
CA ALA A 89 -1.45 4.31 -2.46
C ALA A 89 -2.82 3.91 -2.99
N ASP A 90 -3.87 4.61 -2.54
CA ASP A 90 -5.11 4.70 -3.29
C ASP A 90 -4.83 5.48 -4.59
N THR A 91 -5.25 4.96 -5.72
CA THR A 91 -5.14 5.66 -7.01
C THR A 91 -6.15 6.80 -7.15
N CYS A 92 -7.18 6.77 -6.31
CA CYS A 92 -8.11 7.87 -6.02
C CYS A 92 -8.54 7.68 -4.56
N ALA A 93 -8.22 8.63 -3.70
CA ALA A 93 -8.45 8.51 -2.26
C ALA A 93 -9.94 8.70 -1.94
N ALA A 94 -10.72 7.63 -2.06
CA ALA A 94 -12.18 7.68 -1.92
C ALA A 94 -12.65 7.91 -0.49
N ASN A 95 -11.92 7.42 0.52
CA ASN A 95 -12.33 7.52 1.92
C ASN A 95 -12.17 8.93 2.53
N MET A 96 -11.47 9.82 1.85
CA MET A 96 -11.29 11.21 2.29
C MET A 96 -12.04 12.24 1.40
N GLY A 97 -13.09 11.79 0.67
CA GLY A 97 -13.95 12.66 -0.13
C GLY A 97 -13.73 12.53 -1.64
N VAL A 98 -13.28 11.36 -2.11
CA VAL A 98 -13.02 11.08 -3.54
C VAL A 98 -12.01 12.07 -4.11
N VAL A 99 -10.83 12.09 -3.52
CA VAL A 99 -9.74 12.97 -3.95
C VAL A 99 -8.92 12.28 -5.05
N PRO A 100 -8.94 12.77 -6.29
CA PRO A 100 -8.10 12.23 -7.35
C PRO A 100 -6.63 12.60 -7.14
N PRO A 101 -5.70 11.85 -7.72
CA PRO A 101 -4.30 12.25 -7.73
C PRO A 101 -4.13 13.51 -8.58
N LYS A 102 -3.28 14.43 -8.11
CA LYS A 102 -2.81 15.54 -8.94
C LYS A 102 -2.04 14.99 -10.15
N GLU A 103 -2.01 15.77 -11.23
CA GLU A 103 -1.21 15.43 -12.39
C GLU A 103 0.25 15.18 -12.00
N GLY A 104 0.82 14.07 -12.47
CA GLY A 104 2.19 13.67 -12.18
C GLY A 104 2.38 12.90 -10.86
N PHE A 105 1.49 13.00 -9.89
CA PHE A 105 1.70 12.43 -8.56
C PHE A 105 1.91 10.90 -8.57
N LEU A 106 1.10 10.14 -9.31
CA LEU A 106 1.29 8.68 -9.40
C LEU A 106 2.58 8.30 -10.15
N GLN A 107 2.97 9.10 -11.15
CA GLN A 107 4.25 8.91 -11.83
C GLN A 107 5.42 9.21 -10.88
N PHE A 108 5.33 10.27 -10.11
CA PHE A 108 6.30 10.57 -9.06
C PHE A 108 6.44 9.40 -8.07
N LEU A 109 5.34 8.82 -7.59
CA LEU A 109 5.39 7.65 -6.70
C LEU A 109 6.08 6.46 -7.36
N ARG A 110 5.83 6.24 -8.67
CA ARG A 110 6.51 5.19 -9.43
C ARG A 110 8.02 5.43 -9.49
N ASP A 111 8.43 6.65 -9.76
CA ASP A 111 9.84 7.00 -9.94
C ASP A 111 10.62 6.99 -8.62
N ILE A 112 10.06 7.56 -7.55
CA ILE A 112 10.72 7.58 -6.25
C ILE A 112 10.85 6.18 -5.65
N THR A 113 9.85 5.31 -5.80
CA THR A 113 9.94 3.93 -5.33
C THR A 113 11.02 3.16 -6.09
N LYS A 114 11.09 3.28 -7.42
CA LYS A 114 12.16 2.70 -8.23
C LYS A 114 13.55 3.18 -7.78
N LYS A 115 13.71 4.49 -7.61
CA LYS A 115 14.98 5.12 -7.21
C LYS A 115 15.50 4.59 -5.87
N ASN A 116 14.59 4.25 -4.94
CA ASN A 116 14.93 3.82 -3.59
C ASN A 116 14.83 2.30 -3.38
N ASN A 117 14.71 1.50 -4.45
CA ASN A 117 14.54 0.05 -4.35
C ASN A 117 13.39 -0.34 -3.39
N ALA A 118 12.30 0.39 -3.47
CA ALA A 118 11.04 0.12 -2.78
C ALA A 118 9.98 -0.28 -3.80
N LEU A 119 8.91 -0.97 -3.37
CA LEU A 119 7.81 -1.35 -4.23
C LEU A 119 6.69 -0.32 -4.20
N LEU A 120 5.99 -0.16 -5.33
CA LEU A 120 4.74 0.58 -5.41
C LEU A 120 3.57 -0.40 -5.38
N ILE A 121 2.68 -0.24 -4.40
CA ILE A 121 1.43 -1.01 -4.30
C ILE A 121 0.27 -0.07 -4.62
N PHE A 122 -0.55 -0.41 -5.61
CA PHE A 122 -1.83 0.26 -5.81
C PHE A 122 -2.93 -0.50 -5.08
N ASP A 123 -3.57 0.16 -4.13
CA ASP A 123 -4.80 -0.32 -3.54
C ASP A 123 -5.97 0.03 -4.47
N GLU A 124 -6.35 -0.95 -5.26
CA GLU A 124 -7.47 -0.86 -6.19
C GLU A 124 -8.73 -1.58 -5.66
N VAL A 125 -8.85 -1.74 -4.36
CA VAL A 125 -10.06 -2.33 -3.75
C VAL A 125 -11.32 -1.53 -4.08
N ILE A 126 -11.21 -0.23 -4.30
CA ILE A 126 -12.32 0.63 -4.76
C ILE A 126 -12.28 0.86 -6.26
N THR A 127 -11.10 1.14 -6.83
CA THR A 127 -10.96 1.60 -8.22
C THR A 127 -10.88 0.47 -9.24
N GLY A 128 -10.46 -0.72 -8.82
CA GLY A 128 -10.39 -1.90 -9.68
C GLY A 128 -11.76 -2.27 -10.26
N PHE A 129 -11.83 -2.44 -11.58
CA PHE A 129 -13.05 -2.67 -12.37
C PHE A 129 -14.09 -1.53 -12.32
N ARG A 130 -13.82 -0.46 -11.58
CA ARG A 130 -14.73 0.70 -11.47
C ARG A 130 -14.40 1.77 -12.51
N LEU A 131 -13.16 2.17 -12.63
CA LEU A 131 -12.74 3.19 -13.60
C LEU A 131 -12.56 2.61 -15.00
N SER A 132 -12.07 1.39 -15.09
CA SER A 132 -11.94 0.63 -16.34
C SER A 132 -11.79 -0.86 -16.02
N ILE A 133 -11.85 -1.74 -17.03
CA ILE A 133 -11.55 -3.18 -16.90
C ILE A 133 -10.13 -3.39 -16.35
N GLY A 134 -9.19 -2.54 -16.75
CA GLY A 134 -7.81 -2.58 -16.26
C GLY A 134 -7.56 -1.76 -14.98
N GLY A 135 -8.63 -1.31 -14.31
CA GLY A 135 -8.51 -0.50 -13.09
C GLY A 135 -7.94 0.90 -13.33
N ALA A 136 -7.54 1.54 -12.26
CA ALA A 136 -6.93 2.86 -12.29
C ALA A 136 -5.51 2.83 -12.90
N GLN A 137 -4.76 1.75 -12.72
CA GLN A 137 -3.43 1.59 -13.33
C GLN A 137 -3.49 1.74 -14.85
N LYS A 138 -4.53 1.20 -15.50
CA LYS A 138 -4.74 1.40 -16.94
C LYS A 138 -5.23 2.81 -17.25
N TYR A 139 -6.12 3.35 -16.43
CA TYR A 139 -6.67 4.70 -16.62
C TYR A 139 -5.59 5.79 -16.56
N TYR A 140 -4.67 5.68 -15.60
CA TYR A 140 -3.56 6.62 -15.43
C TYR A 140 -2.28 6.21 -16.18
N ASN A 141 -2.28 5.04 -16.82
CA ASN A 141 -1.11 4.48 -17.52
C ASN A 141 0.12 4.33 -16.61
N ILE A 142 -0.08 3.94 -15.36
CA ILE A 142 1.00 3.68 -14.39
C ILE A 142 0.90 2.23 -13.92
N THR A 143 1.99 1.48 -14.05
CA THR A 143 2.05 0.08 -13.60
C THR A 143 2.72 -0.03 -12.24
N PRO A 144 2.00 -0.45 -11.17
CA PRO A 144 2.58 -0.72 -9.87
C PRO A 144 3.38 -2.03 -9.88
N ASP A 145 4.07 -2.32 -8.77
CA ASP A 145 4.71 -3.62 -8.57
C ASP A 145 3.71 -4.66 -8.07
N LEU A 146 2.79 -4.23 -7.20
CA LEU A 146 1.68 -5.05 -6.70
C LEU A 146 0.36 -4.26 -6.78
N THR A 147 -0.72 -5.00 -6.94
CA THR A 147 -2.10 -4.48 -6.92
C THR A 147 -2.93 -5.29 -5.95
N THR A 148 -3.80 -4.63 -5.17
CA THR A 148 -4.81 -5.29 -4.34
C THR A 148 -6.20 -5.00 -4.89
N LEU A 149 -7.05 -6.02 -4.91
CA LEU A 149 -8.43 -5.95 -5.41
C LEU A 149 -9.39 -6.48 -4.34
N GLY A 150 -10.61 -6.00 -4.36
CA GLY A 150 -11.69 -6.43 -3.49
C GLY A 150 -13.02 -5.89 -4.02
N LYS A 151 -14.04 -5.81 -3.17
CA LYS A 151 -15.35 -5.26 -3.54
C LYS A 151 -15.86 -5.81 -4.89
N ILE A 152 -15.74 -5.05 -5.98
CA ILE A 152 -16.28 -5.42 -7.31
C ILE A 152 -15.75 -6.77 -7.80
N VAL A 153 -14.47 -7.10 -7.59
CA VAL A 153 -13.90 -8.37 -8.05
C VAL A 153 -14.64 -9.58 -7.45
N GLY A 154 -15.18 -9.42 -6.25
CA GLY A 154 -15.94 -10.47 -5.58
C GLY A 154 -17.39 -10.60 -6.06
N GLY A 155 -17.96 -9.58 -6.72
CA GLY A 155 -19.33 -9.61 -7.19
C GLY A 155 -20.37 -9.90 -6.09
N GLY A 156 -20.11 -9.46 -4.86
CA GLY A 156 -20.91 -9.74 -3.67
C GLY A 156 -20.42 -10.92 -2.84
N MET A 157 -19.47 -11.71 -3.34
CA MET A 157 -18.84 -12.81 -2.61
C MET A 157 -17.65 -12.30 -1.77
N PRO A 158 -17.25 -13.04 -0.70
CA PRO A 158 -16.12 -12.67 0.16
C PRO A 158 -14.78 -12.97 -0.53
N LEU A 159 -14.51 -12.30 -1.65
CA LEU A 159 -13.30 -12.46 -2.44
C LEU A 159 -12.46 -11.18 -2.42
N ALA A 160 -11.16 -11.35 -2.26
CA ALA A 160 -10.16 -10.32 -2.49
C ALA A 160 -8.92 -10.96 -3.10
N VAL A 161 -8.13 -10.17 -3.81
CA VAL A 161 -6.97 -10.64 -4.58
C VAL A 161 -5.81 -9.68 -4.37
N TYR A 162 -4.59 -10.20 -4.33
CA TYR A 162 -3.38 -9.43 -4.55
C TYR A 162 -2.50 -10.14 -5.57
N GLY A 163 -1.72 -9.37 -6.30
CA GLY A 163 -0.82 -9.90 -7.31
C GLY A 163 0.00 -8.79 -7.96
N GLY A 164 0.90 -9.15 -8.85
CA GLY A 164 1.75 -8.20 -9.53
C GLY A 164 2.95 -8.85 -10.19
N LYS A 165 4.12 -8.22 -10.06
CA LYS A 165 5.35 -8.71 -10.67
C LYS A 165 5.67 -10.14 -10.23
N ARG A 166 6.06 -10.96 -11.22
CA ARG A 166 6.37 -12.36 -11.01
C ARG A 166 7.43 -12.56 -9.92
N GLU A 167 8.52 -11.83 -10.00
CA GLU A 167 9.64 -11.93 -9.05
C GLU A 167 9.23 -11.63 -7.60
N VAL A 168 8.25 -10.76 -7.39
CA VAL A 168 7.70 -10.47 -6.07
C VAL A 168 6.77 -11.60 -5.63
N MET A 169 5.91 -12.09 -6.52
CA MET A 169 4.97 -13.15 -6.20
C MET A 169 5.65 -14.51 -5.98
N GLU A 170 6.79 -14.76 -6.60
CA GLU A 170 7.59 -15.98 -6.38
C GLU A 170 8.22 -16.04 -4.97
N CYS A 171 8.23 -14.93 -4.21
CA CYS A 171 8.59 -14.94 -2.79
C CYS A 171 7.52 -15.60 -1.91
N VAL A 172 6.30 -15.75 -2.40
CA VAL A 172 5.17 -16.28 -1.63
C VAL A 172 5.17 -17.81 -1.66
N ALA A 173 4.85 -18.42 -0.52
CA ALA A 173 4.73 -19.88 -0.41
C ALA A 173 3.73 -20.44 -1.44
N PRO A 174 3.98 -21.65 -2.03
CA PRO A 174 5.06 -22.58 -1.68
C PRO A 174 6.40 -22.31 -2.38
N LEU A 175 6.49 -21.36 -3.32
CA LEU A 175 7.72 -21.09 -4.07
C LEU A 175 8.76 -20.36 -3.22
N GLY A 176 8.34 -19.45 -2.37
CA GLY A 176 9.20 -18.68 -1.48
C GLY A 176 8.85 -18.84 -0.01
N SER A 177 9.50 -18.05 0.83
CA SER A 177 9.38 -18.12 2.30
C SER A 177 8.29 -17.21 2.89
N VAL A 178 7.67 -16.36 2.09
CA VAL A 178 6.59 -15.47 2.54
C VAL A 178 5.32 -16.30 2.74
N TYR A 179 4.93 -16.49 4.00
CA TYR A 179 3.81 -17.37 4.33
C TYR A 179 2.46 -16.75 3.97
N GLN A 180 1.62 -17.57 3.39
CA GLN A 180 0.21 -17.32 3.16
C GLN A 180 -0.60 -18.59 3.41
N ALA A 181 -1.77 -18.46 3.98
CA ALA A 181 -2.75 -19.52 4.10
C ALA A 181 -4.17 -18.95 4.13
N GLY A 182 -5.13 -19.74 3.69
CA GLY A 182 -6.56 -19.42 3.74
C GLY A 182 -7.38 -20.68 3.57
N THR A 183 -8.42 -20.87 4.39
CA THR A 183 -9.26 -22.08 4.36
C THR A 183 -9.97 -22.26 3.02
N LEU A 184 -10.28 -21.17 2.33
CA LEU A 184 -11.02 -21.17 1.07
C LEU A 184 -10.13 -20.95 -0.16
N SER A 185 -8.82 -20.92 0.00
CA SER A 185 -7.85 -20.69 -1.09
C SER A 185 -7.09 -21.95 -1.44
#